data_4b813d6e43abe7235647d5831c0f3a22
#
_entry.id   4b813d6e43abe7235647d5831c0f3a22
#
_cell.length_a   1.000
_cell.length_b   1.000
_cell.length_c   1.000
_cell.angle_alpha   90.00
_cell.angle_beta   90.00
_cell.angle_gamma   90.00
#
_symmetry.space_group_name_H-M   'P 1'
#
loop_
_entity.id
_entity.type
_entity.pdbx_description
1 polymer ?
#
loop_
_entity_poly.entity_id
_entity_poly.type
_entity_poly.pdbx_seq_one_letter_code
_entity_poly.pdbx_strand_id
1 'polypeptide(L)'
;MVIRWGIVGVILIFSGWLPLPRAYASTEELNCLIHPFVVITITTPVGGLLETVQVDRGDLVKEGQILATLDTSIERVQGSVQHAQAELTNRRLADLELQRTTAEVALRTIKSPVNGVVVERFMHPGEFPKQEKILKIAQINPLRVEAYAPVTMFGKIAVGMTAQVKPEPPLTGEYTAKVVVVDRVVDAASGTFGVRMELPNPLLKLPAGLKCSVSFGKK
;
A
#
# COMPACT_ATOMS: atom_id res chain seq x y z
N MET A 1 6.53 -52.70 87.42
CA MET A 1 6.76 -53.18 86.03
C MET A 1 6.12 -52.16 85.14
N VAL A 2 6.89 -51.21 84.63
CA VAL A 2 6.39 -50.04 83.90
C VAL A 2 6.89 -50.14 82.45
N ILE A 3 5.99 -50.32 81.49
CA ILE A 3 6.28 -50.41 80.09
C ILE A 3 6.16 -48.99 79.47
N ARG A 4 7.33 -48.42 79.01
CA ARG A 4 7.36 -47.14 78.28
C ARG A 4 7.14 -47.42 76.80
N TRP A 5 6.13 -46.79 76.24
CA TRP A 5 5.89 -46.75 74.76
C TRP A 5 6.61 -45.49 74.21
N GLY A 6 7.49 -45.74 73.25
CA GLY A 6 8.14 -44.67 72.52
C GLY A 6 7.29 -44.33 71.30
N ILE A 7 6.99 -43.05 71.16
CA ILE A 7 6.31 -42.49 70.02
C ILE A 7 7.40 -42.12 68.95
N VAL A 8 7.38 -42.84 67.80
CA VAL A 8 8.20 -42.50 66.67
C VAL A 8 7.41 -41.50 65.81
N GLY A 9 7.87 -40.23 65.81
CA GLY A 9 7.31 -39.16 64.99
C GLY A 9 7.85 -39.27 63.57
N VAL A 10 6.96 -39.57 62.62
CA VAL A 10 7.27 -39.48 61.21
C VAL A 10 7.14 -38.03 60.74
N ILE A 11 8.26 -37.41 60.42
CA ILE A 11 8.30 -36.07 59.79
C ILE A 11 8.08 -36.24 58.28
N LEU A 12 6.87 -35.92 57.80
CA LEU A 12 6.55 -35.78 56.36
C LEU A 12 7.09 -34.46 55.88
N ILE A 13 8.18 -34.50 55.10
CA ILE A 13 8.72 -33.35 54.39
C ILE A 13 7.84 -33.13 53.14
N PHE A 14 6.92 -32.18 53.23
CA PHE A 14 6.11 -31.71 52.09
C PHE A 14 7.03 -30.84 51.22
N SER A 15 7.59 -31.43 50.14
CA SER A 15 8.30 -30.69 49.08
C SER A 15 7.27 -29.90 48.31
N GLY A 16 7.01 -28.68 48.73
CA GLY A 16 6.16 -27.74 47.97
C GLY A 16 6.86 -27.33 46.67
N TRP A 17 6.39 -27.87 45.56
CA TRP A 17 6.76 -27.42 44.23
C TRP A 17 6.07 -26.08 43.98
N LEU A 18 6.75 -24.97 44.23
CA LEU A 18 6.31 -23.64 43.84
C LEU A 18 6.40 -23.58 42.31
N PRO A 19 5.29 -23.30 41.59
CA PRO A 19 5.37 -23.03 40.16
C PRO A 19 6.15 -21.73 39.97
N LEU A 20 7.28 -21.80 39.29
CA LEU A 20 8.04 -20.61 38.85
C LEU A 20 7.12 -19.72 38.02
N PRO A 21 7.06 -18.41 38.30
CA PRO A 21 6.29 -17.49 37.47
C PRO A 21 6.86 -17.54 36.07
N ARG A 22 6.02 -17.93 35.14
CA ARG A 22 6.33 -17.85 33.69
C ARG A 22 6.53 -16.37 33.40
N ALA A 23 7.76 -15.97 33.16
CA ALA A 23 8.07 -14.63 32.70
C ALA A 23 7.33 -14.43 31.35
N TYR A 24 6.23 -13.71 31.36
CA TYR A 24 5.60 -13.18 30.16
C TYR A 24 6.61 -12.21 29.56
N ALA A 25 7.28 -12.65 28.51
CA ALA A 25 8.09 -11.75 27.69
C ALA A 25 7.13 -10.73 27.09
N SER A 26 7.11 -9.53 27.65
CA SER A 26 6.36 -8.40 27.09
C SER A 26 6.93 -8.15 25.69
N THR A 27 6.18 -8.55 24.68
CA THR A 27 6.47 -8.15 23.31
C THR A 27 6.19 -6.66 23.24
N GLU A 28 7.22 -5.86 23.04
CA GLU A 28 7.11 -4.40 22.96
C GLU A 28 6.24 -4.08 21.73
N GLU A 29 5.03 -3.58 21.98
CA GLU A 29 4.12 -3.14 20.92
C GLU A 29 4.41 -1.68 20.58
N LEU A 30 4.59 -1.39 19.31
CA LEU A 30 4.82 -0.04 18.80
C LEU A 30 3.57 0.46 18.07
N ASN A 31 3.31 1.76 18.20
CA ASN A 31 2.26 2.41 17.42
C ASN A 31 2.65 2.47 15.95
N CYS A 32 1.69 2.22 15.07
CA CYS A 32 1.88 2.27 13.64
C CYS A 32 0.70 2.91 12.90
N LEU A 33 0.94 3.25 11.63
CA LEU A 33 -0.05 3.76 10.70
C LEU A 33 -0.07 2.89 9.45
N ILE A 34 -1.27 2.57 8.98
CA ILE A 34 -1.50 1.82 7.75
C ILE A 34 -1.80 2.81 6.64
N HIS A 35 -0.92 2.92 5.67
CA HIS A 35 -1.04 3.81 4.52
C HIS A 35 -1.34 3.04 3.23
N PRO A 36 -1.86 3.70 2.18
CA PRO A 36 -1.80 3.14 0.83
C PRO A 36 -0.34 2.85 0.46
N PHE A 37 -0.11 1.83 -0.35
CA PHE A 37 1.24 1.54 -0.87
C PHE A 37 1.78 2.72 -1.68
N VAL A 38 0.93 3.25 -2.58
CA VAL A 38 1.20 4.45 -3.36
C VAL A 38 -0.11 5.20 -3.62
N VAL A 39 -0.02 6.52 -3.71
CA VAL A 39 -1.11 7.39 -4.16
C VAL A 39 -0.65 8.09 -5.43
N ILE A 40 -1.40 7.92 -6.51
CA ILE A 40 -1.07 8.47 -7.82
C ILE A 40 -2.15 9.47 -8.21
N THR A 41 -1.72 10.65 -8.58
CA THR A 41 -2.58 11.67 -9.20
C THR A 41 -2.46 11.54 -10.70
N ILE A 42 -3.58 11.27 -11.37
CA ILE A 42 -3.68 11.13 -12.81
C ILE A 42 -3.91 12.51 -13.41
N THR A 43 -3.06 12.87 -14.35
CA THR A 43 -3.18 14.09 -15.18
C THR A 43 -3.15 13.69 -16.65
N THR A 44 -3.41 14.61 -17.54
CA THR A 44 -3.22 14.39 -18.99
C THR A 44 -1.92 15.05 -19.45
N PRO A 45 -1.15 14.40 -20.33
CA PRO A 45 0.03 15.00 -20.95
C PRO A 45 -0.32 16.01 -22.06
N VAL A 46 -1.54 15.95 -22.59
CA VAL A 46 -2.04 16.81 -23.68
C VAL A 46 -3.33 17.50 -23.26
N GLY A 47 -3.53 18.74 -23.69
CA GLY A 47 -4.81 19.43 -23.52
C GLY A 47 -5.85 18.87 -24.48
N GLY A 48 -7.12 18.92 -24.09
CA GLY A 48 -8.24 18.47 -24.92
C GLY A 48 -9.54 18.43 -24.13
N LEU A 49 -10.67 18.33 -24.82
CA LEU A 49 -11.95 18.15 -24.20
C LEU A 49 -12.07 16.75 -23.59
N LEU A 50 -12.43 16.64 -22.34
CA LEU A 50 -12.68 15.36 -21.67
C LEU A 50 -13.99 14.77 -22.20
N GLU A 51 -13.89 13.76 -23.04
CA GLU A 51 -15.05 13.12 -23.69
C GLU A 51 -15.77 12.19 -22.73
N THR A 52 -15.01 11.31 -22.04
CA THR A 52 -15.58 10.36 -21.08
C THR A 52 -14.72 10.25 -19.84
N VAL A 53 -15.38 10.00 -18.70
CA VAL A 53 -14.76 9.51 -17.46
C VAL A 53 -15.55 8.27 -17.04
N GLN A 54 -14.92 7.10 -17.09
CA GLN A 54 -15.57 5.80 -16.94
C GLN A 54 -15.61 5.31 -15.50
N VAL A 55 -14.99 6.04 -14.58
CA VAL A 55 -14.84 5.65 -13.16
C VAL A 55 -15.23 6.78 -12.24
N ASP A 56 -15.67 6.45 -11.03
CA ASP A 56 -16.01 7.40 -9.98
C ASP A 56 -15.30 7.05 -8.67
N ARG A 57 -15.43 7.93 -7.70
CA ARG A 57 -14.90 7.73 -6.35
C ARG A 57 -15.44 6.43 -5.74
N GLY A 58 -14.53 5.60 -5.24
CA GLY A 58 -14.82 4.29 -4.65
C GLY A 58 -14.66 3.12 -5.62
N ASP A 59 -14.57 3.37 -6.93
CA ASP A 59 -14.41 2.31 -7.92
C ASP A 59 -13.04 1.65 -7.82
N LEU A 60 -13.04 0.33 -8.00
CA LEU A 60 -11.83 -0.46 -8.13
C LEU A 60 -11.36 -0.44 -9.59
N VAL A 61 -10.09 -0.15 -9.79
CA VAL A 61 -9.47 -0.09 -11.12
C VAL A 61 -8.31 -1.06 -11.22
N LYS A 62 -8.10 -1.57 -12.43
CA LYS A 62 -6.97 -2.45 -12.78
C LYS A 62 -5.92 -1.66 -13.55
N GLU A 63 -4.67 -2.09 -13.42
CA GLU A 63 -3.58 -1.60 -14.26
C GLU A 63 -3.93 -1.76 -15.75
N GLY A 64 -3.71 -0.69 -16.53
CA GLY A 64 -4.07 -0.65 -17.95
C GLY A 64 -5.54 -0.35 -18.26
N GLN A 65 -6.43 -0.35 -17.27
CA GLN A 65 -7.85 -0.01 -17.44
C GLN A 65 -7.99 1.44 -17.90
N ILE A 66 -8.85 1.67 -18.90
CA ILE A 66 -9.19 3.02 -19.36
C ILE A 66 -10.02 3.70 -18.28
N LEU A 67 -9.59 4.88 -17.88
CA LEU A 67 -10.24 5.71 -16.86
C LEU A 67 -11.00 6.87 -17.48
N ALA A 68 -10.42 7.47 -18.50
CA ALA A 68 -10.99 8.61 -19.20
C ALA A 68 -10.45 8.70 -20.64
N THR A 69 -11.20 9.37 -21.50
CA THR A 69 -10.77 9.67 -22.88
C THR A 69 -10.94 11.16 -23.15
N LEU A 70 -10.00 11.72 -23.91
CA LEU A 70 -10.10 13.04 -24.49
C LEU A 70 -10.65 12.91 -25.92
N ASP A 71 -11.33 13.93 -26.39
CA ASP A 71 -11.83 14.00 -27.78
C ASP A 71 -10.65 13.88 -28.76
N THR A 72 -10.80 12.96 -29.70
CA THR A 72 -9.81 12.63 -30.73
C THR A 72 -10.30 12.92 -32.14
N SER A 73 -11.43 13.58 -32.28
CA SER A 73 -12.09 13.80 -33.58
C SER A 73 -11.21 14.55 -34.61
N ILE A 74 -10.55 15.60 -34.13
CA ILE A 74 -9.69 16.44 -34.99
C ILE A 74 -8.45 15.65 -35.44
N GLU A 75 -7.78 14.96 -34.53
CA GLU A 75 -6.57 14.18 -34.81
C GLU A 75 -6.84 13.02 -35.73
N ARG A 76 -7.98 12.33 -35.57
CA ARG A 76 -8.37 11.24 -36.49
C ARG A 76 -8.60 11.75 -37.89
N VAL A 77 -9.29 12.87 -38.07
CA VAL A 77 -9.53 13.47 -39.38
C VAL A 77 -8.22 13.94 -40.02
N GLN A 78 -7.38 14.66 -39.28
CA GLN A 78 -6.09 15.11 -39.75
C GLN A 78 -5.19 13.95 -40.16
N GLY A 79 -5.11 12.89 -39.34
CA GLY A 79 -4.32 11.71 -39.62
C GLY A 79 -4.76 10.99 -40.89
N SER A 80 -6.06 10.86 -41.15
CA SER A 80 -6.56 10.21 -42.35
C SER A 80 -6.24 11.00 -43.60
N VAL A 81 -6.32 12.33 -43.57
CA VAL A 81 -5.96 13.21 -44.71
C VAL A 81 -4.45 13.15 -44.98
N GLN A 82 -3.62 13.23 -43.94
CA GLN A 82 -2.16 13.16 -44.10
C GLN A 82 -1.70 11.81 -44.64
N HIS A 83 -2.28 10.71 -44.14
CA HIS A 83 -1.99 9.37 -44.61
C HIS A 83 -2.33 9.21 -46.10
N ALA A 84 -3.52 9.67 -46.55
CA ALA A 84 -3.91 9.61 -47.93
C ALA A 84 -2.97 10.42 -48.85
N GLN A 85 -2.52 11.60 -48.42
CA GLN A 85 -1.55 12.42 -49.15
C GLN A 85 -0.16 11.76 -49.21
N ALA A 86 0.30 11.17 -48.13
CA ALA A 86 1.58 10.50 -48.04
C ALA A 86 1.62 9.21 -48.87
N GLU A 87 0.53 8.47 -48.95
CA GLU A 87 0.41 7.23 -49.74
C GLU A 87 0.57 7.52 -51.25
N LEU A 88 0.08 8.66 -51.73
CA LEU A 88 0.28 9.11 -53.09
C LEU A 88 1.73 9.45 -53.43
N THR A 89 2.53 9.82 -52.42
CA THR A 89 3.91 10.32 -52.58
C THR A 89 4.96 9.24 -52.25
N ASN A 90 4.80 8.54 -51.15
CA ASN A 90 5.78 7.53 -50.68
C ASN A 90 5.19 6.68 -49.55
N ARG A 91 5.10 5.35 -49.74
CA ARG A 91 4.60 4.41 -48.69
C ARG A 91 5.30 4.54 -47.34
N ARG A 92 6.60 4.80 -47.33
CA ARG A 92 7.36 4.97 -46.10
C ARG A 92 6.93 6.21 -45.28
N LEU A 93 6.57 7.30 -45.99
CA LEU A 93 6.00 8.49 -45.36
C LEU A 93 4.62 8.21 -44.78
N ALA A 94 3.79 7.47 -45.48
CA ALA A 94 2.46 7.08 -45.03
C ALA A 94 2.53 6.25 -43.73
N ASP A 95 3.46 5.29 -43.63
CA ASP A 95 3.65 4.48 -42.41
C ASP A 95 4.10 5.33 -41.21
N LEU A 96 4.98 6.29 -41.41
CA LEU A 96 5.44 7.19 -40.34
C LEU A 96 4.32 8.12 -39.85
N GLU A 97 3.52 8.67 -40.74
CA GLU A 97 2.37 9.52 -40.40
C GLU A 97 1.29 8.73 -39.65
N LEU A 98 1.04 7.47 -40.06
CA LEU A 98 0.12 6.58 -39.34
C LEU A 98 0.63 6.29 -37.91
N GLN A 99 1.91 5.98 -37.77
CA GLN A 99 2.52 5.75 -36.45
C GLN A 99 2.40 6.98 -35.55
N ARG A 100 2.70 8.18 -36.07
CA ARG A 100 2.57 9.45 -35.36
C ARG A 100 1.14 9.68 -34.89
N THR A 101 0.16 9.58 -35.80
CA THR A 101 -1.25 9.79 -35.46
C THR A 101 -1.75 8.77 -34.42
N THR A 102 -1.33 7.51 -34.56
CA THR A 102 -1.66 6.47 -33.57
C THR A 102 -1.10 6.80 -32.21
N ALA A 103 0.15 7.30 -32.12
CA ALA A 103 0.74 7.73 -30.86
C ALA A 103 0.02 8.95 -30.26
N GLU A 104 -0.36 9.94 -31.09
CA GLU A 104 -1.12 11.11 -30.64
C GLU A 104 -2.50 10.72 -30.07
N VAL A 105 -3.21 9.79 -30.74
CA VAL A 105 -4.48 9.25 -30.23
C VAL A 105 -4.28 8.46 -28.93
N ALA A 106 -3.19 7.70 -28.82
CA ALA A 106 -2.88 6.95 -27.59
C ALA A 106 -2.66 7.87 -26.37
N LEU A 107 -2.05 9.05 -26.57
CA LEU A 107 -1.86 10.05 -25.49
C LEU A 107 -3.19 10.62 -24.95
N ARG A 108 -4.28 10.51 -25.72
CA ARG A 108 -5.62 10.96 -25.32
C ARG A 108 -6.43 9.90 -24.58
N THR A 109 -5.89 8.70 -24.43
CA THR A 109 -6.49 7.62 -23.64
C THR A 109 -5.79 7.52 -22.29
N ILE A 110 -6.49 7.90 -21.23
CA ILE A 110 -5.96 7.91 -19.87
C ILE A 110 -6.22 6.56 -19.22
N LYS A 111 -5.14 5.86 -18.85
CA LYS A 111 -5.21 4.52 -18.24
C LYS A 111 -4.68 4.52 -16.82
N SER A 112 -5.14 3.57 -16.01
CA SER A 112 -4.60 3.36 -14.67
C SER A 112 -3.19 2.75 -14.74
N PRO A 113 -2.20 3.31 -14.06
CA PRO A 113 -0.85 2.74 -13.98
C PRO A 113 -0.73 1.62 -12.93
N VAL A 114 -1.76 1.41 -12.09
CA VAL A 114 -1.75 0.44 -10.98
C VAL A 114 -3.13 -0.17 -10.75
N ASN A 115 -3.16 -1.30 -10.03
CA ASN A 115 -4.39 -1.79 -9.43
C ASN A 115 -4.69 -0.98 -8.17
N GLY A 116 -5.88 -0.43 -8.04
CA GLY A 116 -6.20 0.43 -6.89
C GLY A 116 -7.66 0.80 -6.78
N VAL A 117 -7.93 1.78 -5.93
CA VAL A 117 -9.25 2.38 -5.74
C VAL A 117 -9.18 3.87 -6.10
N VAL A 118 -10.21 4.37 -6.76
CA VAL A 118 -10.36 5.81 -7.04
C VAL A 118 -10.70 6.52 -5.73
N VAL A 119 -9.78 7.36 -5.26
CA VAL A 119 -9.96 8.14 -4.02
C VAL A 119 -10.77 9.40 -4.28
N GLU A 120 -10.53 10.01 -5.43
CA GLU A 120 -11.13 11.30 -5.79
C GLU A 120 -11.20 11.47 -7.30
N ARG A 121 -12.30 12.06 -7.76
CA ARG A 121 -12.47 12.53 -9.13
C ARG A 121 -12.56 14.05 -9.09
N PHE A 122 -11.68 14.71 -9.82
CA PHE A 122 -11.58 16.17 -9.85
C PHE A 122 -12.32 16.77 -11.03
N MET A 123 -12.47 16.01 -12.13
CA MET A 123 -13.03 16.53 -13.37
C MET A 123 -14.14 15.64 -13.94
N HIS A 124 -15.02 16.27 -14.73
CA HIS A 124 -16.17 15.65 -15.36
C HIS A 124 -16.07 15.69 -16.88
N PRO A 125 -16.82 14.85 -17.60
CA PRO A 125 -16.95 14.96 -19.05
C PRO A 125 -17.43 16.37 -19.44
N GLY A 126 -16.85 16.90 -20.53
CA GLY A 126 -17.12 18.26 -21.00
C GLY A 126 -16.16 19.33 -20.47
N GLU A 127 -15.31 19.02 -19.51
CA GLU A 127 -14.27 19.92 -19.03
C GLU A 127 -13.00 19.82 -19.87
N PHE A 128 -12.18 20.87 -19.86
CA PHE A 128 -10.97 20.96 -20.67
C PHE A 128 -9.72 21.01 -19.79
N PRO A 129 -9.11 19.86 -19.43
CA PRO A 129 -7.90 19.80 -18.65
C PRO A 129 -6.68 20.35 -19.42
N LYS A 130 -5.91 21.21 -18.75
CA LYS A 130 -4.59 21.69 -19.18
C LYS A 130 -3.55 21.28 -18.14
N GLN A 131 -3.18 19.99 -18.10
CA GLN A 131 -2.29 19.41 -17.09
C GLN A 131 -2.87 19.39 -15.66
N GLU A 132 -4.17 19.58 -15.54
CA GLU A 132 -4.87 19.52 -14.25
C GLU A 132 -5.09 18.08 -13.79
N LYS A 133 -5.40 17.96 -12.50
CA LYS A 133 -5.70 16.65 -11.88
C LYS A 133 -7.06 16.16 -12.36
N ILE A 134 -7.12 14.97 -12.90
CA ILE A 134 -8.38 14.35 -13.35
C ILE A 134 -8.89 13.38 -12.29
N LEU A 135 -8.02 12.49 -11.81
CA LEU A 135 -8.34 11.44 -10.85
C LEU A 135 -7.21 11.26 -9.86
N LYS A 136 -7.53 10.74 -8.68
CA LYS A 136 -6.56 10.29 -7.68
C LYS A 136 -6.84 8.83 -7.35
N ILE A 137 -5.83 7.99 -7.48
CA ILE A 137 -5.92 6.55 -7.27
C ILE A 137 -4.97 6.16 -6.14
N ALA A 138 -5.43 5.28 -5.25
CA ALA A 138 -4.62 4.69 -4.20
C ALA A 138 -4.49 3.18 -4.42
N GLN A 139 -3.28 2.69 -4.43
CA GLN A 139 -3.01 1.26 -4.38
C GLN A 139 -3.08 0.82 -2.91
N ILE A 140 -4.01 -0.10 -2.61
CA ILE A 140 -4.26 -0.61 -1.26
C ILE A 140 -3.97 -2.11 -1.10
N ASN A 141 -3.33 -2.71 -2.10
CA ASN A 141 -2.76 -4.05 -2.03
C ASN A 141 -1.41 -4.09 -2.78
N PRO A 142 -0.29 -4.33 -2.05
CA PRO A 142 -0.22 -4.37 -0.60
C PRO A 142 -0.54 -3.01 0.05
N LEU A 143 -0.68 -2.98 1.38
CA LEU A 143 -0.68 -1.77 2.19
C LEU A 143 0.74 -1.49 2.70
N ARG A 144 1.03 -0.25 3.02
CA ARG A 144 2.27 0.17 3.68
C ARG A 144 1.98 0.42 5.15
N VAL A 145 2.74 -0.21 6.04
CA VAL A 145 2.68 0.03 7.48
C VAL A 145 3.95 0.77 7.89
N GLU A 146 3.79 1.89 8.56
CA GLU A 146 4.89 2.70 9.07
C GLU A 146 4.82 2.74 10.60
N ALA A 147 5.93 2.38 11.24
CA ALA A 147 6.09 2.41 12.69
C ALA A 147 7.38 3.15 13.05
N TYR A 148 7.38 3.78 14.23
CA TYR A 148 8.56 4.44 14.78
C TYR A 148 9.06 3.66 15.99
N ALA A 149 10.24 3.07 15.85
CA ALA A 149 10.85 2.24 16.87
C ALA A 149 11.89 3.05 17.68
N PRO A 150 11.95 2.89 19.01
CA PRO A 150 12.97 3.54 19.82
C PRO A 150 14.37 3.03 19.46
N VAL A 151 15.38 3.88 19.62
CA VAL A 151 16.78 3.56 19.27
C VAL A 151 17.30 2.31 19.97
N THR A 152 16.74 1.93 21.12
CA THR A 152 17.06 0.69 21.86
C THR A 152 16.75 -0.59 21.08
N MET A 153 15.89 -0.49 20.05
CA MET A 153 15.56 -1.57 19.13
C MET A 153 16.43 -1.57 17.86
N PHE A 154 17.31 -0.58 17.72
CA PHE A 154 18.19 -0.52 16.54
C PHE A 154 19.12 -1.74 16.49
N GLY A 155 19.21 -2.36 15.32
CA GLY A 155 19.93 -3.63 15.14
C GLY A 155 19.15 -4.89 15.53
N LYS A 156 18.03 -4.77 16.26
CA LYS A 156 17.15 -5.90 16.57
C LYS A 156 16.09 -6.12 15.49
N ILE A 157 15.66 -5.04 14.81
CA ILE A 157 14.75 -5.08 13.67
C ILE A 157 15.58 -5.10 12.40
N ALA A 158 15.30 -6.06 11.51
CA ALA A 158 16.02 -6.23 10.25
C ALA A 158 15.05 -6.38 9.08
N VAL A 159 15.50 -5.96 7.89
CA VAL A 159 14.78 -6.18 6.64
C VAL A 159 14.53 -7.68 6.44
N GLY A 160 13.32 -8.02 6.02
CA GLY A 160 12.88 -9.41 5.85
C GLY A 160 12.21 -10.03 7.07
N MET A 161 12.29 -9.40 8.26
CA MET A 161 11.56 -9.88 9.43
C MET A 161 10.05 -9.75 9.23
N THR A 162 9.30 -10.63 9.89
CA THR A 162 7.84 -10.55 9.98
C THR A 162 7.42 -9.82 11.24
N ALA A 163 6.34 -9.06 11.11
CA ALA A 163 5.73 -8.33 12.22
C ALA A 163 4.22 -8.62 12.24
N GLN A 164 3.64 -8.68 13.43
CA GLN A 164 2.20 -8.81 13.62
C GLN A 164 1.60 -7.41 13.78
N VAL A 165 0.67 -7.08 12.91
CA VAL A 165 -0.03 -5.79 12.86
C VAL A 165 -1.46 -5.98 13.33
N LYS A 166 -1.87 -5.19 14.32
CA LYS A 166 -3.24 -5.16 14.86
C LYS A 166 -3.83 -3.77 14.61
N PRO A 167 -4.82 -3.64 13.71
CA PRO A 167 -5.54 -2.38 13.55
C PRO A 167 -6.26 -1.98 14.83
N GLU A 168 -6.42 -0.66 15.05
CA GLU A 168 -7.28 -0.17 16.14
C GLU A 168 -8.76 -0.47 15.87
N PRO A 169 -9.59 -0.63 16.93
CA PRO A 169 -11.03 -0.79 16.80
C PRO A 169 -11.66 0.32 15.91
N PRO A 170 -12.73 0.03 15.16
CA PRO A 170 -13.59 -1.17 15.25
C PRO A 170 -13.09 -2.40 14.47
N LEU A 171 -12.00 -2.29 13.72
CA LEU A 171 -11.46 -3.41 12.98
C LEU A 171 -10.66 -4.33 13.91
N THR A 172 -10.91 -5.63 13.77
CA THR A 172 -10.25 -6.66 14.57
C THR A 172 -9.47 -7.61 13.68
N GLY A 173 -8.47 -8.27 14.23
CA GLY A 173 -7.66 -9.25 13.54
C GLY A 173 -6.16 -9.00 13.70
N GLU A 174 -5.39 -10.02 13.42
CA GLU A 174 -3.93 -9.95 13.37
C GLU A 174 -3.48 -10.23 11.95
N TYR A 175 -2.64 -9.35 11.44
CA TYR A 175 -2.16 -9.39 10.07
C TYR A 175 -0.65 -9.45 10.06
N THR A 176 -0.09 -10.27 9.20
CA THR A 176 1.36 -10.43 9.09
C THR A 176 1.90 -9.48 8.04
N ALA A 177 2.77 -8.56 8.45
CA ALA A 177 3.52 -7.67 7.58
C ALA A 177 4.99 -8.08 7.50
N LYS A 178 5.67 -7.70 6.42
CA LYS A 178 7.10 -7.96 6.21
C LYS A 178 7.87 -6.64 6.22
N VAL A 179 8.93 -6.57 7.02
CA VAL A 179 9.83 -5.40 7.06
C VAL A 179 10.57 -5.28 5.74
N VAL A 180 10.43 -4.13 5.08
CA VAL A 180 11.09 -3.83 3.79
C VAL A 180 12.13 -2.74 3.92
N VAL A 181 11.95 -1.80 4.86
CA VAL A 181 12.92 -0.73 5.12
C VAL A 181 13.07 -0.55 6.62
N VAL A 182 14.31 -0.37 7.05
CA VAL A 182 14.68 0.11 8.39
C VAL A 182 15.55 1.34 8.18
N ASP A 183 15.07 2.49 8.67
CA ASP A 183 15.78 3.74 8.49
C ASP A 183 17.11 3.70 9.26
N ARG A 184 18.15 4.24 8.64
CA ARG A 184 19.49 4.35 9.23
C ARG A 184 19.73 5.70 9.90
N VAL A 185 18.78 6.60 9.77
CA VAL A 185 18.82 7.93 10.38
C VAL A 185 17.83 7.93 11.54
N VAL A 186 18.35 8.22 12.73
CA VAL A 186 17.55 8.36 13.95
C VAL A 186 17.14 9.83 14.10
N ASP A 187 15.88 10.07 14.38
CA ASP A 187 15.42 11.40 14.79
C ASP A 187 15.91 11.68 16.21
N ALA A 188 16.80 12.66 16.32
CA ALA A 188 17.41 13.01 17.60
C ALA A 188 16.41 13.61 18.61
N ALA A 189 15.31 14.21 18.15
CA ALA A 189 14.30 14.82 19.02
C ALA A 189 13.42 13.78 19.70
N SER A 190 13.00 12.76 18.96
CA SER A 190 12.16 11.68 19.47
C SER A 190 12.94 10.45 19.94
N GLY A 191 14.22 10.31 19.55
CA GLY A 191 15.02 9.12 19.81
C GLY A 191 14.51 7.88 19.08
N THR A 192 13.80 8.05 17.93
CA THR A 192 13.20 6.95 17.17
C THR A 192 13.75 6.86 15.74
N PHE A 193 13.57 5.70 15.13
CA PHE A 193 13.84 5.47 13.70
C PHE A 193 12.62 4.84 13.02
N GLY A 194 12.44 5.13 11.75
CA GLY A 194 11.33 4.61 10.95
C GLY A 194 11.54 3.16 10.56
N VAL A 195 10.46 2.38 10.62
CA VAL A 195 10.37 1.01 10.10
C VAL A 195 9.19 0.93 9.16
N ARG A 196 9.46 0.58 7.90
CA ARG A 196 8.42 0.40 6.89
C ARG A 196 8.23 -1.08 6.59
N MET A 197 6.96 -1.47 6.53
CA MET A 197 6.54 -2.85 6.30
C MET A 197 5.52 -2.90 5.17
N GLU A 198 5.48 -4.01 4.46
CA GLU A 198 4.43 -4.32 3.50
C GLU A 198 3.45 -5.32 4.10
N LEU A 199 2.16 -4.99 4.00
CA LEU A 199 1.05 -5.78 4.52
C LEU A 199 0.18 -6.23 3.34
N PRO A 200 0.16 -7.52 2.99
CA PRO A 200 -0.72 -8.04 1.94
C PRO A 200 -2.19 -7.81 2.27
N ASN A 201 -2.96 -7.32 1.31
CA ASN A 201 -4.39 -7.04 1.44
C ASN A 201 -5.17 -7.53 0.20
N PRO A 202 -5.07 -8.83 -0.17
CA PRO A 202 -5.62 -9.33 -1.44
C PRO A 202 -7.15 -9.25 -1.50
N LEU A 203 -7.82 -9.29 -0.37
CA LEU A 203 -9.29 -9.19 -0.28
C LEU A 203 -9.78 -7.76 -0.08
N LEU A 204 -8.87 -6.78 -0.05
CA LEU A 204 -9.15 -5.35 0.16
C LEU A 204 -10.00 -5.06 1.42
N LYS A 205 -9.90 -5.92 2.44
CA LYS A 205 -10.68 -5.80 3.69
C LYS A 205 -10.18 -4.70 4.61
N LEU A 206 -8.88 -4.40 4.54
CA LEU A 206 -8.28 -3.33 5.34
C LEU A 206 -8.27 -2.03 4.52
N PRO A 207 -8.96 -0.99 4.99
CA PRO A 207 -8.79 0.34 4.44
C PRO A 207 -7.44 0.93 4.84
N ALA A 208 -6.92 1.82 4.03
CA ALA A 208 -5.77 2.65 4.40
C ALA A 208 -6.23 3.83 5.28
N GLY A 209 -5.28 4.40 6.05
CA GLY A 209 -5.54 5.52 6.96
C GLY A 209 -5.80 5.10 8.40
N LEU A 210 -5.65 3.83 8.74
CA LEU A 210 -5.88 3.32 10.09
C LEU A 210 -4.63 3.42 10.96
N LYS A 211 -4.87 3.66 12.25
CA LYS A 211 -3.88 3.42 13.29
C LYS A 211 -3.80 1.95 13.60
N CYS A 212 -2.64 1.51 14.09
CA CYS A 212 -2.39 0.12 14.44
C CYS A 212 -1.34 0.02 15.56
N SER A 213 -1.24 -1.15 16.15
CA SER A 213 -0.07 -1.58 16.91
C SER A 213 0.68 -2.67 16.15
N VAL A 214 2.00 -2.67 16.28
CA VAL A 214 2.87 -3.67 15.66
C VAL A 214 3.80 -4.29 16.68
N SER A 215 3.95 -5.60 16.61
CA SER A 215 4.90 -6.36 17.40
C SER A 215 5.80 -7.19 16.49
N PHE A 216 7.10 -7.21 16.82
CA PHE A 216 8.09 -7.96 16.09
C PHE A 216 8.33 -9.30 16.78
N GLY A 217 8.21 -10.42 16.05
CA GLY A 217 8.52 -11.75 16.55
C GLY A 217 10.00 -11.83 16.95
N LYS A 218 10.30 -12.47 18.09
CA LYS A 218 11.68 -12.84 18.43
C LYS A 218 12.17 -13.83 17.35
N LYS A 219 13.35 -13.57 16.82
CA LYS A 219 14.08 -14.50 15.94
C LYS A 219 14.47 -15.74 16.70
#